data_55919a57138ea8a7f42458e18f0fd770
#
_entry.id   55919a57138ea8a7f42458e18f0fd770
#
_cell.length_a   1.000
_cell.length_b   1.000
_cell.length_c   1.000
_cell.angle_alpha   90.00
_cell.angle_beta   90.00
_cell.angle_gamma   90.00
#
_symmetry.space_group_name_H-M   'P 1'
#
loop_
_entity.id
_entity.type
_entity.pdbx_description
1 polymer ?
#
loop_
_entity_poly.entity_id
_entity_poly.type
_entity_poly.pdbx_seq_one_letter_code
_entity_poly.pdbx_strand_id
1 'polypeptide(L)'
;MTNNEAVFTKDLQNKKLNVIRTFDAPINLVWQAWTESEILDQWWAPQPYRAETKFMDFREGGYWLYQMVGPEHTEHPTWCKEEYKTIITPQKITNAVSFSDENGITNTSFPVMNWEKNFVENGERTTVNIDIYFDKVEDMQTIVGMGFQEGFTAGLSNLDHYLGTAFKIRKDLKPNNSARVTTYLNFPGNTEEALNFYKDVFKGEFTGKKLTRFSDIELPAEIQMNEADKKLIIHGELTIMGGHVLMATDAPESMGFKLQTGNNMHINVEPESREETERLFNELSAGGKVSMPLSDMFFGAYFAELTDKYGINWMLNYQVKE
;
A
#
# COMPACT_ATOMS: atom_id res chain seq x y z
N MET A 1 14.29 19.90 -10.40
CA MET A 1 13.12 19.75 -9.54
C MET A 1 11.95 20.32 -10.33
N THR A 2 11.06 19.49 -10.81
CA THR A 2 9.83 19.94 -11.48
C THR A 2 8.90 20.50 -10.41
N ASN A 3 8.45 21.73 -10.59
CA ASN A 3 7.55 22.40 -9.65
C ASN A 3 6.19 21.70 -9.72
N ASN A 4 5.92 20.80 -8.76
CA ASN A 4 4.66 20.04 -8.64
C ASN A 4 3.64 20.81 -7.79
N GLU A 5 3.63 22.15 -7.80
CA GLU A 5 2.66 22.93 -7.05
C GLU A 5 1.25 22.82 -7.65
N ALA A 6 0.24 22.84 -6.80
CA ALA A 6 -1.16 22.89 -7.25
C ALA A 6 -1.45 24.24 -7.92
N VAL A 7 -1.99 24.20 -9.12
CA VAL A 7 -2.38 25.40 -9.87
C VAL A 7 -3.89 25.61 -9.72
N PHE A 8 -4.27 26.76 -9.15
CA PHE A 8 -5.68 27.15 -8.98
C PHE A 8 -6.05 28.24 -9.98
N THR A 9 -7.17 28.04 -10.68
CA THR A 9 -7.73 29.03 -11.62
C THR A 9 -9.20 29.26 -11.31
N LYS A 10 -9.59 30.54 -11.16
CA LYS A 10 -10.98 30.95 -10.92
C LYS A 10 -11.62 31.38 -12.24
N ASP A 11 -12.70 30.70 -12.61
CA ASP A 11 -13.54 31.07 -13.76
C ASP A 11 -14.89 31.59 -13.25
N LEU A 12 -14.97 32.90 -13.09
CA LEU A 12 -16.17 33.56 -12.57
C LEU A 12 -17.37 33.46 -13.54
N GLN A 13 -17.11 33.42 -14.85
CA GLN A 13 -18.16 33.31 -15.85
C GLN A 13 -18.88 31.95 -15.77
N ASN A 14 -18.12 30.87 -15.57
CA ASN A 14 -18.65 29.51 -15.46
C ASN A 14 -18.85 29.09 -14.02
N LYS A 15 -18.66 29.97 -13.05
CA LYS A 15 -18.81 29.70 -11.60
C LYS A 15 -17.99 28.46 -11.17
N LYS A 16 -16.76 28.39 -11.64
CA LYS A 16 -15.90 27.22 -11.53
C LYS A 16 -14.55 27.57 -10.92
N LEU A 17 -14.09 26.75 -10.00
CA LEU A 17 -12.70 26.70 -9.54
C LEU A 17 -12.05 25.47 -10.15
N ASN A 18 -10.95 25.66 -10.88
CA ASN A 18 -10.16 24.58 -11.43
C ASN A 18 -8.88 24.41 -10.62
N VAL A 19 -8.52 23.15 -10.33
CA VAL A 19 -7.28 22.78 -9.64
C VAL A 19 -6.57 21.70 -10.45
N ILE A 20 -5.32 21.95 -10.79
CA ILE A 20 -4.48 20.98 -11.50
C ILE A 20 -3.29 20.61 -10.62
N ARG A 21 -3.08 19.32 -10.44
CA ARG A 21 -1.92 18.78 -9.74
C ARG A 21 -1.34 17.58 -10.46
N THR A 22 -0.01 17.56 -10.62
CA THR A 22 0.69 16.39 -11.15
C THR A 22 1.47 15.69 -10.03
N PHE A 23 1.30 14.37 -9.92
CA PHE A 23 1.96 13.50 -8.96
C PHE A 23 3.01 12.63 -9.65
N ASP A 24 4.15 12.44 -9.02
CA ASP A 24 5.22 11.55 -9.50
C ASP A 24 4.90 10.08 -9.12
N ALA A 25 3.73 9.60 -9.54
CA ALA A 25 3.23 8.26 -9.28
C ALA A 25 2.30 7.79 -10.42
N PRO A 26 2.25 6.47 -10.70
CA PRO A 26 1.35 5.91 -11.72
C PRO A 26 -0.12 6.04 -11.31
N ILE A 27 -0.99 6.07 -12.33
CA ILE A 27 -2.42 6.36 -12.18
C ILE A 27 -3.11 5.43 -11.17
N ASN A 28 -2.74 4.16 -11.10
CA ASN A 28 -3.37 3.22 -10.17
C ASN A 28 -3.10 3.58 -8.70
N LEU A 29 -1.89 4.07 -8.37
CA LEU A 29 -1.57 4.49 -7.00
C LEU A 29 -2.27 5.80 -6.64
N VAL A 30 -2.30 6.76 -7.58
CA VAL A 30 -3.04 8.01 -7.38
C VAL A 30 -4.53 7.72 -7.25
N TRP A 31 -5.10 6.86 -8.08
CA TRP A 31 -6.49 6.44 -7.98
C TRP A 31 -6.82 5.82 -6.63
N GLN A 32 -6.02 4.85 -6.16
CA GLN A 32 -6.20 4.24 -4.84
C GLN A 32 -6.18 5.29 -3.72
N ALA A 33 -5.26 6.25 -3.79
CA ALA A 33 -5.16 7.31 -2.79
C ALA A 33 -6.41 8.21 -2.73
N TRP A 34 -7.19 8.29 -3.81
CA TRP A 34 -8.43 9.07 -3.89
C TRP A 34 -9.69 8.25 -3.64
N THR A 35 -9.58 6.94 -3.45
CA THR A 35 -10.75 6.02 -3.42
C THR A 35 -10.76 5.04 -2.25
N GLU A 36 -9.66 4.91 -1.52
CA GLU A 36 -9.56 4.04 -0.34
C GLU A 36 -9.56 4.89 0.94
N SER A 37 -10.50 4.62 1.85
CA SER A 37 -10.70 5.40 3.08
C SER A 37 -9.46 5.46 3.95
N GLU A 38 -8.78 4.32 4.13
CA GLU A 38 -7.57 4.24 4.96
C GLU A 38 -6.42 5.10 4.42
N ILE A 39 -6.40 5.36 3.11
CA ILE A 39 -5.41 6.23 2.48
C ILE A 39 -5.87 7.69 2.55
N LEU A 40 -7.15 7.96 2.31
CA LEU A 40 -7.73 9.30 2.41
C LEU A 40 -7.54 9.88 3.82
N ASP A 41 -7.72 9.08 4.86
CA ASP A 41 -7.53 9.49 6.25
C ASP A 41 -6.08 9.95 6.56
N GLN A 42 -5.09 9.52 5.74
CA GLN A 42 -3.68 9.90 5.93
C GLN A 42 -3.29 11.22 5.28
N TRP A 43 -4.02 11.68 4.22
CA TRP A 43 -3.56 12.85 3.46
C TRP A 43 -4.60 13.95 3.26
N TRP A 44 -5.90 13.63 3.33
CA TRP A 44 -6.97 14.54 2.90
C TRP A 44 -7.06 15.82 3.72
N ALA A 45 -6.84 15.74 5.01
CA ALA A 45 -6.88 16.92 5.87
C ALA A 45 -5.52 17.65 5.91
N PRO A 46 -5.51 19.00 5.93
CA PRO A 46 -4.28 19.79 6.11
C PRO A 46 -3.75 19.64 7.53
N GLN A 47 -2.45 19.43 7.69
CA GLN A 47 -1.80 19.44 9.01
C GLN A 47 -2.10 20.76 9.76
N PRO A 48 -2.39 20.75 11.08
CA PRO A 48 -2.33 19.61 12.02
C PRO A 48 -3.64 18.81 12.17
N TYR A 49 -4.59 19.01 11.26
CA TYR A 49 -5.84 18.26 11.23
C TYR A 49 -5.60 16.89 10.61
N ARG A 50 -6.48 15.92 10.95
CA ARG A 50 -6.56 14.61 10.27
C ARG A 50 -7.98 14.34 9.82
N ALA A 51 -8.14 13.59 8.75
CA ALA A 51 -9.43 13.06 8.35
C ALA A 51 -9.70 11.76 9.13
N GLU A 52 -10.95 11.57 9.51
CA GLU A 52 -11.42 10.32 10.10
C GLU A 52 -12.69 9.89 9.38
N THR A 53 -12.60 8.80 8.64
CA THR A 53 -13.72 8.21 7.92
C THR A 53 -14.68 7.52 8.89
N LYS A 54 -15.94 7.94 8.89
CA LYS A 54 -17.03 7.24 9.59
C LYS A 54 -17.63 6.13 8.73
N PHE A 55 -17.79 6.40 7.43
CA PHE A 55 -18.40 5.48 6.48
C PHE A 55 -17.97 5.81 5.06
N MET A 56 -17.68 4.80 4.26
CA MET A 56 -17.40 4.96 2.83
C MET A 56 -18.01 3.80 2.03
N ASP A 57 -18.79 4.13 1.02
CA ASP A 57 -19.30 3.21 0.01
C ASP A 57 -18.94 3.78 -1.36
N PHE A 58 -17.75 3.38 -1.87
CA PHE A 58 -17.20 3.90 -3.12
C PHE A 58 -17.83 3.22 -4.33
N ARG A 59 -19.05 3.63 -4.66
CA ARG A 59 -19.78 3.25 -5.88
C ARG A 59 -20.69 4.40 -6.33
N GLU A 60 -21.17 4.37 -7.55
CA GLU A 60 -22.18 5.30 -8.02
C GLU A 60 -23.44 5.21 -7.14
N GLY A 61 -23.90 6.36 -6.64
CA GLY A 61 -24.99 6.47 -5.66
C GLY A 61 -24.58 6.18 -4.21
N GLY A 62 -23.33 5.76 -3.94
CA GLY A 62 -22.77 5.67 -2.60
C GLY A 62 -22.22 7.01 -2.12
N TYR A 63 -21.64 7.03 -0.92
CA TYR A 63 -21.09 8.25 -0.34
C TYR A 63 -19.92 7.97 0.61
N TRP A 64 -19.11 9.01 0.85
CA TRP A 64 -18.08 9.08 1.88
C TRP A 64 -18.50 10.11 2.94
N LEU A 65 -18.52 9.70 4.20
CA LEU A 65 -18.81 10.55 5.36
C LEU A 65 -17.60 10.54 6.28
N TYR A 66 -17.03 11.70 6.52
CA TYR A 66 -15.82 11.87 7.31
C TYR A 66 -15.87 13.16 8.12
N GLN A 67 -15.03 13.22 9.15
CA GLN A 67 -14.78 14.44 9.91
C GLN A 67 -13.34 14.89 9.78
N MET A 68 -13.12 16.20 9.90
CA MET A 68 -11.78 16.78 10.10
C MET A 68 -11.58 17.06 11.58
N VAL A 69 -10.59 16.39 12.20
CA VAL A 69 -10.30 16.48 13.62
C VAL A 69 -9.03 17.27 13.83
N GLY A 70 -9.09 18.33 14.65
CA GLY A 70 -7.93 19.12 15.06
C GLY A 70 -7.14 18.47 16.20
N PRO A 71 -5.93 18.99 16.52
CA PRO A 71 -5.05 18.44 17.54
C PRO A 71 -5.61 18.50 18.97
N GLU A 72 -6.50 19.45 19.23
CA GLU A 72 -7.21 19.59 20.51
C GLU A 72 -8.65 19.19 20.27
N HIS A 73 -9.04 17.93 20.31
CA HIS A 73 -10.43 17.48 20.10
C HIS A 73 -11.42 18.64 20.20
N THR A 74 -11.57 19.37 19.09
CA THR A 74 -12.42 20.56 19.05
C THR A 74 -13.84 20.12 19.37
N GLU A 75 -14.53 20.85 20.24
CA GLU A 75 -15.91 20.53 20.66
C GLU A 75 -16.91 20.41 19.49
N HIS A 76 -16.51 20.87 18.30
CA HIS A 76 -17.31 20.82 17.08
C HIS A 76 -16.49 20.35 15.89
N PRO A 77 -16.37 19.03 15.67
CA PRO A 77 -15.70 18.49 14.47
C PRO A 77 -16.44 18.91 13.20
N THR A 78 -15.68 19.24 12.15
CA THR A 78 -16.28 19.57 10.85
C THR A 78 -16.56 18.27 10.09
N TRP A 79 -17.83 17.95 9.93
CA TRP A 79 -18.29 16.82 9.13
C TRP A 79 -18.48 17.20 7.68
N CYS A 80 -18.06 16.31 6.79
CA CYS A 80 -18.23 16.45 5.34
C CYS A 80 -18.82 15.16 4.75
N LYS A 81 -19.64 15.34 3.72
CA LYS A 81 -20.21 14.24 2.94
C LYS A 81 -19.87 14.43 1.47
N GLU A 82 -19.37 13.38 0.83
CA GLU A 82 -19.09 13.31 -0.60
C GLU A 82 -19.97 12.25 -1.24
N GLU A 83 -20.95 12.64 -2.07
CA GLU A 83 -21.90 11.74 -2.73
C GLU A 83 -21.44 11.46 -4.16
N TYR A 84 -21.13 10.19 -4.47
CA TYR A 84 -20.58 9.78 -5.77
C TYR A 84 -21.71 9.70 -6.83
N LYS A 85 -21.48 10.34 -7.99
CA LYS A 85 -22.44 10.36 -9.11
C LYS A 85 -21.98 9.47 -10.27
N THR A 86 -20.72 9.61 -10.71
CA THR A 86 -20.15 8.82 -11.80
C THR A 86 -18.75 8.39 -11.42
N ILE A 87 -18.42 7.12 -11.69
CA ILE A 87 -17.10 6.54 -11.45
C ILE A 87 -16.66 5.80 -12.72
N ILE A 88 -15.59 6.27 -13.36
CA ILE A 88 -14.93 5.61 -14.50
C ILE A 88 -13.50 5.31 -14.09
N THR A 89 -13.27 4.08 -13.63
CA THR A 89 -11.97 3.63 -13.12
C THR A 89 -10.93 3.46 -14.24
N PRO A 90 -9.69 3.93 -14.10
CA PRO A 90 -9.17 4.86 -13.09
C PRO A 90 -9.13 6.32 -13.61
N GLN A 91 -10.13 6.76 -14.35
CA GLN A 91 -10.07 7.99 -15.16
C GLN A 91 -10.86 9.16 -14.60
N LYS A 92 -12.05 8.90 -14.01
CA LYS A 92 -12.97 9.98 -13.66
C LYS A 92 -13.82 9.67 -12.44
N ILE A 93 -13.99 10.67 -11.57
CA ILE A 93 -14.97 10.68 -10.48
C ILE A 93 -15.75 12.00 -10.56
N THR A 94 -17.09 11.92 -10.54
CA THR A 94 -17.94 13.09 -10.29
C THR A 94 -18.72 12.89 -9.01
N ASN A 95 -18.80 13.92 -8.19
CA ASN A 95 -19.43 13.84 -6.87
C ASN A 95 -19.94 15.20 -6.40
N ALA A 96 -20.86 15.20 -5.44
CA ALA A 96 -21.29 16.39 -4.71
C ALA A 96 -20.68 16.37 -3.31
N VAL A 97 -20.04 17.47 -2.91
CA VAL A 97 -19.41 17.64 -1.60
C VAL A 97 -20.21 18.68 -0.81
N SER A 98 -20.58 18.35 0.41
CA SER A 98 -21.30 19.23 1.33
C SER A 98 -20.74 19.15 2.74
N PHE A 99 -20.82 20.23 3.48
CA PHE A 99 -20.73 20.17 4.94
C PHE A 99 -21.97 19.45 5.47
N SER A 100 -21.83 18.65 6.51
CA SER A 100 -22.90 17.85 7.06
C SER A 100 -22.83 17.77 8.59
N ASP A 101 -23.74 17.03 9.18
CA ASP A 101 -23.63 16.53 10.54
C ASP A 101 -23.02 15.11 10.54
N GLU A 102 -22.88 14.54 11.71
CA GLU A 102 -22.36 13.18 11.92
C GLU A 102 -23.24 12.08 11.30
N ASN A 103 -24.48 12.37 10.94
CA ASN A 103 -25.40 11.44 10.27
C ASN A 103 -25.48 11.65 8.76
N GLY A 104 -24.66 12.59 8.22
CA GLY A 104 -24.60 12.91 6.82
C GLY A 104 -25.75 13.79 6.33
N ILE A 105 -26.46 14.48 7.24
CA ILE A 105 -27.48 15.48 6.88
C ILE A 105 -26.76 16.76 6.47
N THR A 106 -26.97 17.19 5.21
CA THR A 106 -26.32 18.37 4.63
C THR A 106 -26.65 19.63 5.40
N ASN A 107 -25.63 20.41 5.76
CA ASN A 107 -25.77 21.74 6.34
C ASN A 107 -26.04 22.77 5.25
N THR A 108 -27.30 23.18 5.13
CA THR A 108 -27.77 24.13 4.11
C THR A 108 -27.28 25.56 4.27
N SER A 109 -26.57 25.88 5.36
CA SER A 109 -25.92 27.18 5.57
C SER A 109 -24.67 27.37 4.71
N PHE A 110 -24.15 26.29 4.11
CA PHE A 110 -23.00 26.30 3.23
C PHE A 110 -23.39 25.76 1.84
N PRO A 111 -22.71 26.24 0.78
CA PRO A 111 -22.96 25.78 -0.57
C PRO A 111 -22.51 24.32 -0.77
N VAL A 112 -23.22 23.62 -1.65
CA VAL A 112 -22.78 22.33 -2.16
C VAL A 112 -21.82 22.55 -3.33
N MET A 113 -20.73 21.82 -3.35
CA MET A 113 -19.71 21.85 -4.39
C MET A 113 -19.88 20.61 -5.28
N ASN A 114 -20.01 20.82 -6.60
CA ASN A 114 -20.06 19.72 -7.55
C ASN A 114 -18.66 19.55 -8.17
N TRP A 115 -18.02 18.43 -7.86
CA TRP A 115 -16.66 18.13 -8.28
C TRP A 115 -16.66 17.21 -9.49
N GLU A 116 -15.72 17.47 -10.40
CA GLU A 116 -15.34 16.57 -11.46
C GLU A 116 -13.82 16.39 -11.40
N LYS A 117 -13.38 15.18 -11.09
CA LYS A 117 -11.97 14.82 -10.94
C LYS A 117 -11.59 13.94 -12.14
N ASN A 118 -10.66 14.41 -12.97
CA ASN A 118 -10.15 13.67 -14.13
C ASN A 118 -8.69 13.28 -13.89
N PHE A 119 -8.38 12.00 -14.02
CA PHE A 119 -7.06 11.41 -13.83
C PHE A 119 -6.45 11.09 -15.19
N VAL A 120 -5.30 11.67 -15.50
CA VAL A 120 -4.62 11.51 -16.79
C VAL A 120 -3.23 10.94 -16.55
N GLU A 121 -2.98 9.75 -17.12
CA GLU A 121 -1.69 9.10 -17.05
C GLU A 121 -0.70 9.74 -18.06
N ASN A 122 0.50 10.04 -17.58
CA ASN A 122 1.61 10.56 -18.37
C ASN A 122 2.90 9.76 -18.04
N GLY A 123 2.95 8.51 -18.50
CA GLY A 123 4.01 7.57 -18.17
C GLY A 123 3.96 7.18 -16.68
N GLU A 124 5.03 7.43 -15.93
CA GLU A 124 5.08 7.15 -14.48
C GLU A 124 4.47 8.26 -13.61
N ARG A 125 3.82 9.24 -14.24
CA ARG A 125 3.20 10.40 -13.57
C ARG A 125 1.72 10.44 -13.83
N THR A 126 0.98 11.04 -12.92
CA THR A 126 -0.46 11.23 -13.07
C THR A 126 -0.82 12.69 -12.81
N THR A 127 -1.54 13.28 -13.75
CA THR A 127 -2.13 14.62 -13.57
C THR A 127 -3.59 14.45 -13.16
N VAL A 128 -3.96 15.05 -12.03
CA VAL A 128 -5.35 15.13 -11.57
C VAL A 128 -5.83 16.56 -11.88
N ASN A 129 -6.85 16.65 -12.72
CA ASN A 129 -7.54 17.89 -13.07
C ASN A 129 -8.91 17.89 -12.39
N ILE A 130 -9.15 18.85 -11.52
CA ILE A 130 -10.34 18.94 -10.70
C ILE A 130 -11.09 20.22 -11.05
N ASP A 131 -12.30 20.06 -11.55
CA ASP A 131 -13.24 21.16 -11.75
C ASP A 131 -14.28 21.14 -10.62
N ILE A 132 -14.43 22.28 -9.92
CA ILE A 132 -15.39 22.45 -8.83
C ILE A 132 -16.40 23.50 -9.28
N TYR A 133 -17.64 23.08 -9.48
CA TYR A 133 -18.74 23.93 -9.94
C TYR A 133 -19.61 24.37 -8.77
N PHE A 134 -20.05 25.61 -8.84
CA PHE A 134 -20.91 26.25 -7.86
C PHE A 134 -22.22 26.74 -8.51
N ASP A 135 -23.29 26.86 -7.75
CA ASP A 135 -24.54 27.40 -8.25
C ASP A 135 -24.44 28.91 -8.49
N LYS A 136 -23.67 29.61 -7.65
CA LYS A 136 -23.46 31.07 -7.71
C LYS A 136 -21.98 31.41 -7.54
N VAL A 137 -21.57 32.56 -8.01
CA VAL A 137 -20.21 33.12 -7.83
C VAL A 137 -19.93 33.39 -6.35
N GLU A 138 -20.94 33.84 -5.62
CA GLU A 138 -20.87 34.12 -4.17
C GLU A 138 -20.57 32.85 -3.36
N ASP A 139 -21.09 31.71 -3.78
CA ASP A 139 -20.83 30.41 -3.17
C ASP A 139 -19.35 30.04 -3.31
N MET A 140 -18.78 30.23 -4.51
CA MET A 140 -17.34 30.03 -4.74
C MET A 140 -16.49 30.99 -3.89
N GLN A 141 -16.90 32.26 -3.80
CA GLN A 141 -16.19 33.26 -2.99
C GLN A 141 -16.23 32.89 -1.51
N THR A 142 -17.35 32.38 -1.01
CA THR A 142 -17.50 31.90 0.37
C THR A 142 -16.53 30.78 0.66
N ILE A 143 -16.49 29.72 -0.16
CA ILE A 143 -15.60 28.57 0.04
C ILE A 143 -14.13 28.98 -0.04
N VAL A 144 -13.77 29.80 -1.02
CA VAL A 144 -12.39 30.32 -1.13
C VAL A 144 -12.03 31.18 0.08
N GLY A 145 -12.97 32.04 0.55
CA GLY A 145 -12.77 32.90 1.73
C GLY A 145 -12.59 32.12 3.06
N MET A 146 -13.03 30.86 3.12
CA MET A 146 -12.81 29.94 4.23
C MET A 146 -11.41 29.29 4.24
N GLY A 147 -10.51 29.64 3.31
CA GLY A 147 -9.17 29.08 3.23
C GLY A 147 -9.08 27.75 2.45
N PHE A 148 -10.06 27.48 1.57
CA PHE A 148 -10.09 26.24 0.79
C PHE A 148 -8.81 26.02 -0.02
N GLN A 149 -8.28 27.09 -0.64
CA GLN A 149 -7.11 26.96 -1.52
C GLN A 149 -5.86 26.55 -0.73
N GLU A 150 -5.65 27.18 0.43
CA GLU A 150 -4.53 26.88 1.33
C GLU A 150 -4.65 25.47 1.93
N GLY A 151 -5.83 25.14 2.42
CA GLY A 151 -6.11 23.82 3.02
C GLY A 151 -5.97 22.68 2.00
N PHE A 152 -6.52 22.86 0.80
CA PHE A 152 -6.45 21.83 -0.23
C PHE A 152 -5.02 21.68 -0.80
N THR A 153 -4.27 22.77 -0.92
CA THR A 153 -2.84 22.71 -1.29
C THR A 153 -2.04 21.89 -0.27
N ALA A 154 -2.30 22.11 1.03
CA ALA A 154 -1.63 21.35 2.09
C ALA A 154 -2.00 19.86 2.03
N GLY A 155 -3.27 19.51 1.84
CA GLY A 155 -3.72 18.12 1.64
C GLY A 155 -3.04 17.47 0.43
N LEU A 156 -3.00 18.15 -0.73
CA LEU A 156 -2.31 17.63 -1.92
C LEU A 156 -0.79 17.46 -1.70
N SER A 157 -0.17 18.26 -0.83
CA SER A 157 1.23 18.10 -0.44
C SER A 157 1.44 16.90 0.48
N ASN A 158 0.49 16.60 1.36
CA ASN A 158 0.48 15.37 2.14
C ASN A 158 0.37 14.14 1.23
N LEU A 159 -0.45 14.22 0.17
CA LEU A 159 -0.56 13.16 -0.83
C LEU A 159 0.75 12.93 -1.58
N ASP A 160 1.48 13.99 -1.94
CA ASP A 160 2.82 13.83 -2.54
C ASP A 160 3.76 13.07 -1.61
N HIS A 161 3.75 13.41 -0.32
CA HIS A 161 4.58 12.70 0.67
C HIS A 161 4.18 11.23 0.77
N TYR A 162 2.89 10.94 0.88
CA TYR A 162 2.36 9.57 0.92
C TYR A 162 2.76 8.77 -0.34
N LEU A 163 2.49 9.32 -1.53
CA LEU A 163 2.83 8.67 -2.80
C LEU A 163 4.34 8.51 -2.99
N GLY A 164 5.13 9.50 -2.60
CA GLY A 164 6.58 9.46 -2.66
C GLY A 164 7.16 8.29 -1.84
N THR A 165 6.63 8.05 -0.66
CA THR A 165 7.04 6.94 0.20
C THR A 165 6.54 5.60 -0.33
N ALA A 166 5.24 5.49 -0.60
CA ALA A 166 4.61 4.26 -1.08
C ALA A 166 5.13 3.83 -2.47
N PHE A 167 5.30 4.80 -3.40
CA PHE A 167 5.79 4.53 -4.74
C PHE A 167 7.27 4.17 -4.76
N LYS A 168 8.10 4.83 -3.96
CA LYS A 168 9.52 4.51 -3.85
C LYS A 168 9.73 3.09 -3.36
N ILE A 169 9.01 2.67 -2.33
CA ILE A 169 9.05 1.29 -1.84
C ILE A 169 8.61 0.34 -2.96
N ARG A 170 7.49 0.58 -3.63
CA ARG A 170 7.00 -0.29 -4.71
C ARG A 170 7.94 -0.33 -5.92
N LYS A 171 8.54 0.80 -6.32
CA LYS A 171 9.48 0.87 -7.43
C LYS A 171 10.76 0.09 -7.15
N ASP A 172 11.26 0.19 -5.91
CA ASP A 172 12.42 -0.57 -5.47
C ASP A 172 12.13 -2.08 -5.42
N LEU A 173 10.88 -2.46 -5.07
CA LEU A 173 10.43 -3.85 -4.98
C LEU A 173 10.02 -4.48 -6.32
N LYS A 174 9.62 -3.67 -7.30
CA LYS A 174 9.07 -4.16 -8.57
C LYS A 174 9.51 -3.32 -9.77
N PRO A 175 10.80 -3.35 -10.11
CA PRO A 175 11.38 -2.46 -11.13
C PRO A 175 10.75 -2.58 -12.51
N ASN A 176 10.17 -3.73 -12.85
CA ASN A 176 9.60 -4.01 -14.19
C ASN A 176 8.07 -3.94 -14.25
N ASN A 177 7.39 -3.61 -13.17
CA ASN A 177 5.92 -3.55 -13.05
C ASN A 177 5.14 -4.72 -13.73
N SER A 178 5.79 -5.87 -13.91
CA SER A 178 5.17 -7.07 -14.49
C SER A 178 4.36 -7.83 -13.43
N ALA A 179 3.24 -8.42 -13.84
CA ALA A 179 2.48 -9.31 -12.97
C ALA A 179 3.37 -10.49 -12.54
N ARG A 180 3.41 -10.78 -11.23
CA ARG A 180 4.17 -11.90 -10.67
C ARG A 180 3.46 -12.49 -9.46
N VAL A 181 3.71 -13.76 -9.21
CA VAL A 181 3.34 -14.43 -7.96
C VAL A 181 4.61 -14.66 -7.18
N THR A 182 4.60 -14.37 -5.89
CA THR A 182 5.73 -14.52 -4.98
C THR A 182 5.26 -15.18 -3.69
N THR A 183 6.17 -15.78 -2.95
CA THR A 183 5.88 -16.26 -1.59
C THR A 183 6.26 -15.17 -0.60
N TYR A 184 5.33 -14.76 0.27
CA TYR A 184 5.58 -13.79 1.33
C TYR A 184 5.59 -14.48 2.69
N LEU A 185 6.71 -14.38 3.39
CA LEU A 185 6.96 -15.03 4.67
C LEU A 185 6.95 -13.99 5.81
N ASN A 186 6.42 -14.36 6.95
CA ASN A 186 6.42 -13.54 8.15
C ASN A 186 7.19 -14.25 9.27
N PHE A 187 8.09 -13.52 9.91
CA PHE A 187 8.93 -14.04 10.98
C PHE A 187 8.79 -13.23 12.28
N PRO A 188 9.01 -13.79 13.46
CA PRO A 188 8.80 -13.11 14.74
C PRO A 188 9.93 -12.16 15.14
N GLY A 189 10.84 -11.79 14.25
CA GLY A 189 11.99 -10.91 14.50
C GLY A 189 13.32 -11.50 14.02
N ASN A 190 13.29 -12.55 13.20
CA ASN A 190 14.49 -13.24 12.67
C ASN A 190 14.49 -13.35 11.14
N THR A 191 13.82 -12.42 10.44
CA THR A 191 13.75 -12.36 8.97
C THR A 191 15.12 -12.32 8.32
N GLU A 192 16.03 -11.50 8.85
CA GLU A 192 17.38 -11.39 8.30
C GLU A 192 18.16 -12.71 8.35
N GLU A 193 18.05 -13.42 9.47
CA GLU A 193 18.68 -14.73 9.64
C GLU A 193 18.08 -15.77 8.68
N ALA A 194 16.76 -15.81 8.58
CA ALA A 194 16.04 -16.73 7.70
C ALA A 194 16.36 -16.49 6.21
N LEU A 195 16.33 -15.22 5.76
CA LEU A 195 16.65 -14.91 4.38
C LEU A 195 18.11 -15.15 4.01
N ASN A 196 19.05 -14.90 4.93
CA ASN A 196 20.46 -15.25 4.70
C ASN A 196 20.64 -16.79 4.63
N PHE A 197 19.96 -17.53 5.48
CA PHE A 197 19.96 -18.99 5.40
C PHE A 197 19.44 -19.50 4.04
N TYR A 198 18.28 -19.00 3.57
CA TYR A 198 17.76 -19.39 2.26
C TYR A 198 18.67 -18.93 1.11
N LYS A 199 19.31 -17.75 1.24
CA LYS A 199 20.31 -17.31 0.27
C LYS A 199 21.43 -18.31 0.12
N ASP A 200 21.98 -18.81 1.22
CA ASP A 200 23.09 -19.76 1.21
C ASP A 200 22.63 -21.13 0.67
N VAL A 201 21.47 -21.62 1.12
CA VAL A 201 20.87 -22.90 0.69
C VAL A 201 20.60 -22.91 -0.81
N PHE A 202 19.94 -21.89 -1.33
CA PHE A 202 19.56 -21.82 -2.73
C PHE A 202 20.58 -21.15 -3.64
N LYS A 203 21.72 -20.70 -3.08
CA LYS A 203 22.71 -19.87 -3.78
C LYS A 203 22.04 -18.66 -4.45
N GLY A 204 21.03 -18.11 -3.75
CA GLY A 204 20.18 -17.04 -4.23
C GLY A 204 20.84 -15.66 -4.11
N GLU A 205 20.16 -14.68 -4.68
CA GLU A 205 20.60 -13.30 -4.61
C GLU A 205 19.46 -12.39 -4.12
N PHE A 206 19.81 -11.43 -3.25
CA PHE A 206 18.86 -10.40 -2.86
C PHE A 206 18.54 -9.51 -4.05
N THR A 207 17.24 -9.34 -4.31
CA THR A 207 16.74 -8.38 -5.30
C THR A 207 16.73 -6.98 -4.69
N GLY A 208 17.32 -6.00 -5.39
CA GLY A 208 17.42 -4.64 -4.88
C GLY A 208 18.64 -4.38 -4.00
N LYS A 209 18.62 -3.26 -3.28
CA LYS A 209 19.82 -2.75 -2.62
C LYS A 209 20.18 -3.41 -1.31
N LYS A 210 19.28 -4.06 -0.60
CA LYS A 210 19.48 -4.72 0.71
C LYS A 210 18.12 -5.05 1.36
N LEU A 211 18.17 -5.75 2.50
CA LEU A 211 17.08 -5.84 3.45
C LEU A 211 16.75 -4.43 3.97
N THR A 212 15.48 -4.03 3.90
CA THR A 212 15.02 -2.74 4.40
C THR A 212 14.58 -2.88 5.86
N ARG A 213 15.10 -2.05 6.74
CA ARG A 213 14.73 -2.02 8.16
C ARG A 213 13.65 -0.96 8.42
N PHE A 214 12.96 -1.08 9.53
CA PHE A 214 12.05 -0.02 9.98
C PHE A 214 12.77 1.31 10.19
N SER A 215 14.04 1.31 10.60
CA SER A 215 14.87 2.52 10.71
C SER A 215 15.22 3.18 9.37
N ASP A 216 15.09 2.48 8.27
CA ASP A 216 15.47 2.97 6.93
C ASP A 216 14.35 3.73 6.24
N ILE A 217 13.17 3.77 6.86
CA ILE A 217 11.97 4.43 6.35
C ILE A 217 11.45 5.47 7.36
N GLU A 218 10.85 6.53 6.84
CA GLU A 218 10.09 7.45 7.66
C GLU A 218 8.73 6.84 7.97
N LEU A 219 8.49 6.53 9.23
CA LEU A 219 7.21 6.03 9.71
C LEU A 219 6.30 7.21 10.06
N PRO A 220 4.96 7.06 9.92
CA PRO A 220 4.01 8.01 10.46
C PRO A 220 4.26 8.29 11.93
N ALA A 221 4.08 9.56 12.36
CA ALA A 221 4.42 10.02 13.72
C ALA A 221 3.64 9.26 14.83
N GLU A 222 2.50 8.67 14.47
CA GLU A 222 1.65 7.87 15.36
C GLU A 222 2.25 6.50 15.67
N ILE A 223 3.14 6.00 14.80
CA ILE A 223 3.80 4.71 15.00
C ILE A 223 5.03 4.91 15.87
N GLN A 224 4.85 4.77 17.19
CA GLN A 224 5.94 4.77 18.13
C GLN A 224 6.59 3.40 18.18
N MET A 225 7.84 3.32 17.72
CA MET A 225 8.63 2.09 17.79
C MET A 225 9.76 2.23 18.81
N ASN A 226 9.98 1.17 19.57
CA ASN A 226 11.18 1.08 20.40
C ASN A 226 12.43 0.84 19.55
N GLU A 227 13.62 1.07 20.12
CA GLU A 227 14.90 0.97 19.39
C GLU A 227 15.24 -0.46 18.94
N ALA A 228 14.64 -1.48 19.55
CA ALA A 228 14.82 -2.86 19.12
C ALA A 228 14.02 -3.14 17.86
N ASP A 229 12.75 -2.72 17.81
CA ASP A 229 11.86 -2.92 16.67
C ASP A 229 12.31 -2.12 15.43
N LYS A 230 12.92 -0.96 15.61
CA LYS A 230 13.52 -0.18 14.50
C LYS A 230 14.58 -0.94 13.72
N LYS A 231 15.25 -1.90 14.35
CA LYS A 231 16.27 -2.73 13.70
C LYS A 231 15.71 -3.92 12.92
N LEU A 232 14.45 -4.24 13.12
CA LEU A 232 13.77 -5.34 12.45
C LEU A 232 13.61 -5.05 10.95
N ILE A 233 13.46 -6.14 10.18
CA ILE A 233 13.30 -6.08 8.74
C ILE A 233 11.82 -5.81 8.41
N ILE A 234 11.55 -4.67 7.78
CA ILE A 234 10.23 -4.38 7.23
C ILE A 234 10.01 -5.06 5.88
N HIS A 235 11.10 -5.28 5.12
CA HIS A 235 11.00 -5.95 3.83
C HIS A 235 12.34 -6.48 3.35
N GLY A 236 12.30 -7.69 2.79
CA GLY A 236 13.41 -8.31 2.05
C GLY A 236 12.90 -9.13 0.89
N GLU A 237 13.63 -9.13 -0.22
CA GLU A 237 13.38 -9.98 -1.39
C GLU A 237 14.62 -10.79 -1.71
N LEU A 238 14.43 -12.10 -1.88
CA LEU A 238 15.48 -13.06 -2.26
C LEU A 238 15.00 -13.84 -3.49
N THR A 239 15.74 -13.74 -4.57
CA THR A 239 15.52 -14.62 -5.73
C THR A 239 16.23 -15.94 -5.48
N ILE A 240 15.47 -17.03 -5.59
CA ILE A 240 15.94 -18.41 -5.44
C ILE A 240 15.81 -19.17 -6.76
N MET A 241 15.99 -20.49 -6.70
CA MET A 241 15.87 -21.41 -7.83
C MET A 241 14.67 -21.11 -8.75
N GLY A 242 14.87 -21.22 -10.05
CA GLY A 242 13.84 -20.98 -11.07
C GLY A 242 13.38 -19.52 -11.18
N GLY A 243 14.11 -18.58 -10.55
CA GLY A 243 13.73 -17.16 -10.51
C GLY A 243 12.56 -16.86 -9.57
N HIS A 244 12.18 -17.82 -8.72
CA HIS A 244 11.14 -17.59 -7.71
C HIS A 244 11.62 -16.60 -6.65
N VAL A 245 10.73 -15.69 -6.22
CA VAL A 245 11.06 -14.66 -5.24
C VAL A 245 10.41 -14.98 -3.90
N LEU A 246 11.25 -15.14 -2.88
CA LEU A 246 10.83 -15.13 -1.48
C LEU A 246 10.88 -13.70 -0.97
N MET A 247 9.74 -13.19 -0.53
CA MET A 247 9.64 -11.93 0.20
C MET A 247 9.47 -12.23 1.68
N ALA A 248 10.00 -11.38 2.54
CA ALA A 248 9.83 -11.57 3.98
C ALA A 248 9.83 -10.26 4.76
N THR A 249 9.17 -10.31 5.93
CA THR A 249 9.12 -9.24 6.93
C THR A 249 9.17 -9.81 8.34
N ASP A 250 9.65 -9.01 9.27
CA ASP A 250 9.44 -9.25 10.70
C ASP A 250 8.03 -8.78 11.11
N ALA A 251 7.35 -9.63 11.84
CA ALA A 251 6.02 -9.39 12.41
C ALA A 251 6.02 -9.76 13.91
N PRO A 252 6.70 -8.96 14.76
CA PRO A 252 6.89 -9.29 16.17
C PRO A 252 5.63 -8.99 16.99
N GLU A 253 5.47 -9.73 18.11
CA GLU A 253 4.36 -9.53 19.04
C GLU A 253 4.34 -8.13 19.67
N SER A 254 5.51 -7.49 19.82
CA SER A 254 5.64 -6.10 20.29
C SER A 254 4.87 -5.09 19.42
N MET A 255 4.64 -5.41 18.15
CA MET A 255 3.86 -4.62 17.21
C MET A 255 2.41 -5.11 17.05
N GLY A 256 1.96 -6.01 17.92
CA GLY A 256 0.60 -6.57 17.92
C GLY A 256 0.36 -7.73 16.95
N PHE A 257 1.39 -8.22 16.25
CA PHE A 257 1.27 -9.38 15.38
C PHE A 257 1.22 -10.68 16.19
N LYS A 258 0.33 -11.59 15.80
CA LYS A 258 0.27 -12.95 16.31
C LYS A 258 0.46 -13.92 15.15
N LEU A 259 1.70 -14.36 14.97
CA LEU A 259 2.00 -15.34 13.92
C LEU A 259 1.39 -16.70 14.26
N GLN A 260 0.77 -17.32 13.27
CA GLN A 260 0.27 -18.68 13.35
C GLN A 260 0.98 -19.52 12.30
N THR A 261 1.70 -20.53 12.74
CA THR A 261 2.29 -21.53 11.84
C THR A 261 1.25 -22.58 11.49
N GLY A 262 1.19 -22.99 10.22
CA GLY A 262 0.27 -23.99 9.71
C GLY A 262 1.00 -25.04 8.87
N ASN A 263 0.27 -26.04 8.41
CA ASN A 263 0.78 -27.13 7.57
C ASN A 263 -0.01 -27.32 6.27
N ASN A 264 -0.82 -26.34 5.92
CA ASN A 264 -1.68 -26.40 4.73
C ASN A 264 -1.06 -25.73 3.50
N MET A 265 0.18 -25.29 3.59
CA MET A 265 0.94 -24.71 2.49
C MET A 265 2.40 -25.18 2.55
N HIS A 266 2.94 -25.55 1.38
CA HIS A 266 4.33 -25.94 1.20
C HIS A 266 4.90 -25.18 0.01
N ILE A 267 6.18 -24.85 0.09
CA ILE A 267 6.94 -24.37 -1.07
C ILE A 267 7.51 -25.62 -1.73
N ASN A 268 7.05 -25.92 -2.95
CA ASN A 268 7.55 -27.03 -3.72
C ASN A 268 8.78 -26.60 -4.53
N VAL A 269 9.86 -27.36 -4.39
CA VAL A 269 11.13 -27.17 -5.10
C VAL A 269 11.38 -28.36 -5.99
N GLU A 270 11.68 -28.12 -7.27
CA GLU A 270 11.96 -29.16 -8.27
C GLU A 270 13.40 -29.02 -8.78
N PRO A 271 14.37 -29.65 -8.09
CA PRO A 271 15.78 -29.56 -8.47
C PRO A 271 16.05 -30.32 -9.80
N GLU A 272 17.17 -30.00 -10.44
CA GLU A 272 17.53 -30.57 -11.74
C GLU A 272 18.19 -31.97 -11.64
N SER A 273 18.66 -32.34 -10.47
CA SER A 273 19.31 -33.64 -10.23
C SER A 273 19.01 -34.21 -8.85
N ARG A 274 19.27 -35.50 -8.69
CA ARG A 274 19.15 -36.22 -7.42
C ARG A 274 20.15 -35.68 -6.39
N GLU A 275 21.37 -35.41 -6.79
CA GLU A 275 22.43 -34.88 -5.93
C GLU A 275 22.05 -33.50 -5.39
N GLU A 276 21.48 -32.62 -6.23
CA GLU A 276 21.01 -31.32 -5.78
C GLU A 276 19.81 -31.44 -4.84
N THR A 277 18.93 -32.42 -5.09
CA THR A 277 17.80 -32.72 -4.19
C THR A 277 18.29 -33.15 -2.81
N GLU A 278 19.30 -34.02 -2.74
CA GLU A 278 19.91 -34.48 -1.50
C GLU A 278 20.60 -33.35 -0.75
N ARG A 279 21.31 -32.48 -1.48
CA ARG A 279 21.96 -31.29 -0.91
C ARG A 279 20.93 -30.37 -0.26
N LEU A 280 19.90 -29.97 -1.01
CA LEU A 280 18.83 -29.09 -0.52
C LEU A 280 18.09 -29.70 0.65
N PHE A 281 17.79 -31.01 0.59
CA PHE A 281 17.15 -31.71 1.70
C PHE A 281 17.99 -31.64 2.97
N ASN A 282 19.28 -31.95 2.89
CA ASN A 282 20.17 -31.93 4.02
C ASN A 282 20.32 -30.52 4.62
N GLU A 283 20.43 -29.50 3.80
CA GLU A 283 20.58 -28.14 4.26
C GLU A 283 19.28 -27.56 4.85
N LEU A 284 18.13 -27.78 4.20
CA LEU A 284 16.82 -27.29 4.68
C LEU A 284 16.35 -28.03 5.93
N SER A 285 16.63 -29.33 6.06
CA SER A 285 16.21 -30.12 7.20
C SER A 285 17.06 -29.89 8.45
N ALA A 286 18.22 -29.25 8.31
CA ALA A 286 19.13 -29.01 9.42
C ALA A 286 18.49 -28.13 10.51
N GLY A 287 18.26 -28.69 11.68
CA GLY A 287 17.58 -28.04 12.80
C GLY A 287 16.04 -27.94 12.65
N GLY A 288 15.50 -28.52 11.58
CA GLY A 288 14.08 -28.60 11.30
C GLY A 288 13.45 -29.94 11.65
N LYS A 289 12.31 -30.24 11.06
CA LYS A 289 11.56 -31.50 11.25
C LYS A 289 11.28 -32.13 9.90
N VAL A 290 11.73 -33.37 9.70
CA VAL A 290 11.40 -34.16 8.52
C VAL A 290 10.06 -34.86 8.72
N SER A 291 9.09 -34.57 7.86
CA SER A 291 7.77 -35.25 7.84
C SER A 291 7.82 -36.49 6.96
N MET A 292 8.52 -36.38 5.79
CA MET A 292 8.74 -37.51 4.90
C MET A 292 10.21 -37.50 4.44
N PRO A 293 11.01 -38.53 4.75
CA PRO A 293 12.40 -38.58 4.31
C PRO A 293 12.50 -38.77 2.80
N LEU A 294 13.63 -38.36 2.22
CA LEU A 294 13.91 -38.56 0.79
C LEU A 294 13.79 -40.05 0.41
N SER A 295 12.94 -40.33 -0.53
CA SER A 295 12.72 -41.68 -1.07
C SER A 295 12.18 -41.66 -2.49
N ASP A 296 12.43 -42.77 -3.21
CA ASP A 296 11.78 -42.98 -4.52
C ASP A 296 10.31 -43.36 -4.29
N MET A 297 9.43 -42.56 -4.88
CA MET A 297 8.00 -42.68 -4.70
C MET A 297 7.36 -43.47 -5.84
N PHE A 298 6.25 -44.15 -5.56
CA PHE A 298 5.50 -44.94 -6.54
C PHE A 298 5.02 -44.16 -7.75
N PHE A 299 4.95 -42.83 -7.64
CA PHE A 299 4.56 -41.92 -8.75
C PHE A 299 5.75 -41.39 -9.57
N GLY A 300 6.93 -41.95 -9.41
CA GLY A 300 8.09 -41.69 -10.27
C GLY A 300 8.95 -40.50 -9.86
N ALA A 301 8.77 -39.96 -8.64
CA ALA A 301 9.57 -38.87 -8.13
C ALA A 301 10.49 -39.31 -6.98
N TYR A 302 11.65 -38.68 -6.87
CA TYR A 302 12.47 -38.69 -5.67
C TYR A 302 12.03 -37.51 -4.79
N PHE A 303 11.33 -37.82 -3.69
CA PHE A 303 10.51 -36.89 -2.95
C PHE A 303 10.84 -36.80 -1.48
N ALA A 304 10.70 -35.63 -0.90
CA ALA A 304 10.74 -35.42 0.55
C ALA A 304 9.78 -34.29 0.96
N GLU A 305 9.40 -34.32 2.27
CA GLU A 305 8.66 -33.26 2.90
C GLU A 305 9.28 -32.92 4.26
N LEU A 306 9.45 -31.64 4.54
CA LEU A 306 10.03 -31.16 5.80
C LEU A 306 9.50 -29.79 6.20
N THR A 307 9.65 -29.45 7.47
CA THR A 307 9.56 -28.12 8.02
C THR A 307 10.96 -27.68 8.44
N ASP A 308 11.45 -26.54 7.96
CA ASP A 308 12.77 -26.06 8.34
C ASP A 308 12.80 -25.46 9.76
N LYS A 309 13.99 -25.06 10.21
CA LYS A 309 14.20 -24.47 11.54
C LYS A 309 13.47 -23.14 11.79
N TYR A 310 12.97 -22.49 10.73
CA TYR A 310 12.18 -21.27 10.80
C TYR A 310 10.67 -21.51 10.72
N GLY A 311 10.24 -22.77 10.60
CA GLY A 311 8.84 -23.17 10.56
C GLY A 311 8.21 -23.12 9.16
N ILE A 312 9.01 -22.99 8.10
CA ILE A 312 8.54 -23.01 6.71
C ILE A 312 8.51 -24.46 6.21
N ASN A 313 7.39 -24.81 5.58
CA ASN A 313 7.21 -26.14 5.02
C ASN A 313 7.71 -26.22 3.58
N TRP A 314 8.48 -27.24 3.28
CA TRP A 314 9.09 -27.51 1.99
C TRP A 314 8.74 -28.88 1.47
N MET A 315 8.53 -28.98 0.17
CA MET A 315 8.53 -30.23 -0.59
C MET A 315 9.70 -30.20 -1.57
N LEU A 316 10.44 -31.28 -1.68
CA LEU A 316 11.43 -31.49 -2.71
C LEU A 316 10.90 -32.60 -3.62
N ASN A 317 10.86 -32.33 -4.93
CA ASN A 317 10.22 -33.19 -5.92
C ASN A 317 11.09 -33.26 -7.18
N TYR A 318 12.01 -34.21 -7.23
CA TYR A 318 12.80 -34.45 -8.43
C TYR A 318 12.15 -35.55 -9.27
N GLN A 319 11.72 -35.20 -10.49
CA GLN A 319 11.22 -36.16 -11.46
C GLN A 319 12.40 -36.91 -12.07
N VAL A 320 12.44 -38.23 -11.86
CA VAL A 320 13.44 -39.09 -12.51
C VAL A 320 13.15 -39.08 -14.01
N LYS A 321 14.08 -38.52 -14.79
CA LYS A 321 13.98 -38.59 -16.28
C LYS A 321 14.15 -40.05 -16.71
N GLU A 322 13.19 -40.59 -17.47
CA GLU A 322 13.30 -41.89 -18.13
C GLU A 322 14.49 -41.96 -19.11
#